data_b7116aef794b856de6f93dba46731783
#
_entry.id   b7116aef794b856de6f93dba46731783
#
_cell.length_a   1.000
_cell.length_b   1.000
_cell.length_c   1.000
_cell.angle_alpha   90.00
_cell.angle_beta   90.00
_cell.angle_gamma   90.00
#
_symmetry.space_group_name_H-M   'P 1'
#
loop_
_entity.id
_entity.type
_entity.pdbx_description
1 polymer ?
#
loop_
_entity_poly.entity_id
_entity_poly.type
_entity_poly.pdbx_seq_one_letter_code
_entity_poly.pdbx_strand_id
1 'polypeptide(L)'
;MIFLKAPRVKTAALFAAILLVVLFSSCKGKAGGFGAGRDVYERMRNTTYEVKFNFPGLERQPDHDMVIRAFNDKLTEMGYPGLSIRLDSSDWASWMDRSSALVLSGGDYDLVYAPIMTPFYADAMAGGAWLPWDSYIDLVPEFAELLAPWREYLYVWGADTKEKHIYRIPNIKEYASYRCEARWNKNVAERLGITEQLRNIKNVYEFEPYLEMYKNVYGNNGMAVLAVDSYKLVDCFMLGAFNSFLDSVYDVNTDSYLNYAFSPWFDEYIALTRSWYAKGYIPAYQQTELIDDLSMKFGPESFLVYFNEGKPGGEAEMNQNAKGRYEMGTTYLTPAFVDFNSLMGVAWGLNARSKNPEAAAFLFGLLSSNKELTNLINFGIEGVHYNLDSNGVAVRTVPSQYYSNLLWMLGNRFLCHRLPGEPENLSELYQEFNNNAVKFPNFGFQEPGEEAWKGVDRDMYKGVLGALRTQYQRSIEIGTLSDADLADIRRRLTQANYQQIDAVLNREYAAYKGSNEN
;
A
#
# COMPACT_ATOMS: atom_id res chain seq x y z
N MET A 1 -19.07 -3.52 21.85
CA MET A 1 -18.09 -2.75 22.63
C MET A 1 -17.32 -3.73 23.52
N ILE A 2 -16.30 -4.33 22.98
CA ILE A 2 -15.45 -5.30 23.70
C ILE A 2 -14.07 -4.65 23.83
N PHE A 3 -13.74 -4.28 25.06
CA PHE A 3 -12.42 -3.76 25.42
C PHE A 3 -11.45 -4.94 25.53
N LEU A 4 -10.45 -4.97 24.66
CA LEU A 4 -9.27 -5.80 24.86
C LEU A 4 -8.53 -5.34 26.11
N LYS A 5 -8.49 -6.17 27.14
CA LYS A 5 -7.65 -5.96 28.33
C LYS A 5 -6.19 -6.22 27.93
N ALA A 6 -5.41 -5.15 27.83
CA ALA A 6 -3.97 -5.25 27.73
C ALA A 6 -3.38 -5.86 29.01
N PRO A 7 -2.38 -6.76 28.92
CA PRO A 7 -1.67 -7.24 30.09
C PRO A 7 -0.79 -6.12 30.66
N ARG A 8 -0.92 -5.89 31.95
CA ARG A 8 -0.08 -4.94 32.69
C ARG A 8 1.36 -5.47 32.74
N VAL A 9 2.25 -4.89 31.98
CA VAL A 9 3.70 -5.06 32.18
C VAL A 9 4.15 -4.03 33.20
N LYS A 10 4.75 -4.52 34.28
CA LYS A 10 5.33 -3.69 35.34
C LYS A 10 6.57 -2.97 34.82
N THR A 11 6.52 -1.65 34.81
CA THR A 11 7.66 -0.76 34.58
C THR A 11 8.72 -0.95 35.65
N ALA A 12 9.92 -1.36 35.26
CA ALA A 12 11.15 -1.11 36.00
C ALA A 12 12.05 -0.27 35.11
N ALA A 13 12.22 0.98 35.53
CA ALA A 13 13.14 1.92 34.90
C ALA A 13 14.59 1.49 35.20
N LEU A 14 15.43 1.40 34.16
CA LEU A 14 16.87 1.52 34.32
C LEU A 14 17.45 2.27 33.11
N PHE A 15 17.85 3.51 33.35
CA PHE A 15 18.70 4.29 32.45
C PHE A 15 20.11 3.71 32.51
N ALA A 16 20.66 3.30 31.39
CA ALA A 16 22.10 3.14 31.23
C ALA A 16 22.51 3.59 29.83
N ALA A 17 23.21 4.71 29.78
CA ALA A 17 23.92 5.18 28.60
C ALA A 17 25.02 4.16 28.26
N ILE A 18 25.02 3.63 27.03
CA ILE A 18 26.12 2.81 26.51
C ILE A 18 26.78 3.56 25.37
N LEU A 19 27.97 4.03 25.70
CA LEU A 19 28.98 4.53 24.76
C LEU A 19 29.51 3.31 23.99
N LEU A 20 29.29 3.22 22.68
CA LEU A 20 29.81 2.11 21.87
C LEU A 20 31.27 2.34 21.54
N VAL A 21 32.16 1.63 22.23
CA VAL A 21 33.55 1.43 21.82
C VAL A 21 33.56 0.11 21.03
N VAL A 22 33.86 0.19 19.75
CA VAL A 22 34.03 -0.98 18.88
C VAL A 22 35.41 -1.61 19.22
N LEU A 23 35.37 -2.76 19.89
CA LEU A 23 36.53 -3.66 20.01
C LEU A 23 36.31 -4.85 19.07
N PHE A 24 37.17 -4.96 18.08
CA PHE A 24 37.27 -6.13 17.22
C PHE A 24 37.63 -7.37 18.06
N SER A 25 36.72 -8.33 18.12
CA SER A 25 37.01 -9.70 18.56
C SER A 25 36.77 -10.66 17.41
N SER A 26 37.81 -11.28 16.97
CA SER A 26 37.84 -12.28 15.91
C SER A 26 37.08 -13.53 16.31
N CYS A 27 35.95 -13.81 15.62
CA CYS A 27 35.39 -15.15 15.54
C CYS A 27 35.56 -15.66 14.11
N LYS A 28 36.36 -16.71 13.96
CA LYS A 28 36.48 -17.50 12.73
C LYS A 28 35.17 -18.23 12.45
N GLY A 29 34.32 -17.63 11.61
CA GLY A 29 33.18 -18.27 10.97
C GLY A 29 33.26 -17.99 9.48
N LYS A 30 33.23 -19.03 8.69
CA LYS A 30 33.36 -19.19 7.24
C LYS A 30 33.29 -17.88 6.42
N ALA A 31 34.42 -17.57 5.76
CA ALA A 31 34.55 -16.51 4.76
C ALA A 31 33.63 -16.81 3.55
N GLY A 32 32.55 -16.07 3.45
CA GLY A 32 31.69 -16.01 2.28
C GLY A 32 30.91 -14.71 2.36
N GLY A 33 31.40 -13.63 1.69
CA GLY A 33 30.62 -12.42 1.59
C GLY A 33 31.34 -11.11 1.31
N PHE A 34 32.58 -10.93 1.72
CA PHE A 34 33.28 -9.63 1.51
C PHE A 34 33.90 -9.44 0.10
N GLY A 35 33.96 -10.48 -0.72
CA GLY A 35 34.46 -10.38 -2.10
C GLY A 35 33.36 -10.09 -3.13
N ALA A 36 32.15 -10.56 -2.91
CA ALA A 36 31.05 -10.47 -3.88
C ALA A 36 30.58 -9.01 -4.10
N GLY A 37 30.48 -8.19 -3.06
CA GLY A 37 30.02 -6.81 -3.18
C GLY A 37 30.94 -5.90 -4.01
N ARG A 38 32.24 -5.97 -3.81
CA ARG A 38 33.20 -5.13 -4.59
C ARG A 38 33.21 -5.50 -6.07
N ASP A 39 33.12 -6.76 -6.39
CA ASP A 39 33.05 -7.26 -7.76
C ASP A 39 31.79 -6.78 -8.50
N VAL A 40 30.63 -6.70 -7.85
CA VAL A 40 29.39 -6.19 -8.43
C VAL A 40 29.50 -4.71 -8.80
N TYR A 41 29.98 -3.85 -7.89
CA TYR A 41 30.15 -2.42 -8.16
C TYR A 41 31.13 -2.18 -9.32
N GLU A 42 32.21 -2.96 -9.41
CA GLU A 42 33.17 -2.89 -10.52
C GLU A 42 32.56 -3.36 -11.84
N ARG A 43 31.76 -4.44 -11.83
CA ARG A 43 31.02 -4.87 -13.04
C ARG A 43 30.03 -3.80 -13.49
N MET A 44 29.26 -3.21 -12.58
CA MET A 44 28.27 -2.18 -12.92
C MET A 44 28.89 -0.91 -13.47
N ARG A 45 30.09 -0.51 -13.02
CA ARG A 45 30.86 0.61 -13.62
C ARG A 45 31.16 0.40 -15.11
N ASN A 46 31.32 -0.86 -15.53
CA ASN A 46 31.65 -1.23 -16.89
C ASN A 46 30.43 -1.72 -17.69
N THR A 47 29.23 -1.72 -17.10
CA THR A 47 28.00 -2.17 -17.73
C THR A 47 27.34 -1.02 -18.50
N THR A 48 26.92 -1.30 -19.74
CA THR A 48 26.06 -0.39 -20.51
C THR A 48 24.68 -1.02 -20.63
N TYR A 49 23.68 -0.43 -19.94
CA TYR A 49 22.33 -0.94 -19.94
C TYR A 49 21.30 0.13 -19.53
N GLU A 50 20.17 0.20 -20.24
CA GLU A 50 19.02 1.00 -19.87
C GLU A 50 18.01 0.13 -19.08
N VAL A 51 17.83 0.41 -17.79
CA VAL A 51 16.87 -0.28 -16.95
C VAL A 51 15.47 0.33 -17.13
N LYS A 52 14.48 -0.52 -17.39
CA LYS A 52 13.13 -0.12 -17.77
C LYS A 52 12.13 -0.45 -16.66
N PHE A 53 11.47 0.60 -16.15
CA PHE A 53 10.44 0.50 -15.12
C PHE A 53 9.06 0.67 -15.76
N ASN A 54 8.12 -0.22 -15.44
CA ASN A 54 6.71 -0.10 -15.83
C ASN A 54 5.82 0.02 -14.58
N PHE A 55 5.03 1.10 -14.48
CA PHE A 55 4.23 1.39 -13.30
C PHE A 55 3.03 2.32 -13.62
N PRO A 56 1.99 2.35 -12.76
CA PRO A 56 0.91 3.32 -12.87
C PRO A 56 1.36 4.69 -12.38
N GLY A 57 0.75 5.74 -12.87
CA GLY A 57 1.04 7.09 -12.40
C GLY A 57 0.45 8.16 -13.28
N LEU A 58 1.04 9.33 -13.19
CA LEU A 58 0.67 10.45 -14.04
C LEU A 58 1.18 10.23 -15.46
N GLU A 59 0.48 10.80 -16.44
CA GLU A 59 0.97 10.92 -17.80
C GLU A 59 2.37 11.55 -17.81
N ARG A 60 3.12 11.29 -18.87
CA ARG A 60 4.46 11.84 -19.05
C ARG A 60 4.46 13.34 -18.89
N GLN A 61 5.21 13.82 -17.90
CA GLN A 61 5.31 15.23 -17.57
C GLN A 61 6.14 15.98 -18.63
N PRO A 62 5.90 17.30 -18.88
CA PRO A 62 6.66 18.07 -19.86
C PRO A 62 8.17 17.97 -19.70
N ASP A 63 8.68 18.07 -18.47
CA ASP A 63 10.12 18.03 -18.17
C ASP A 63 10.65 16.62 -17.82
N HIS A 64 9.87 15.57 -18.11
CA HIS A 64 10.26 14.18 -17.84
C HIS A 64 11.66 13.87 -18.37
N ASP A 65 11.94 14.16 -19.64
CA ASP A 65 13.24 13.87 -20.26
C ASP A 65 14.40 14.65 -19.66
N MET A 66 14.12 15.86 -19.15
CA MET A 66 15.12 16.67 -18.45
C MET A 66 15.49 15.99 -17.12
N VAL A 67 14.51 15.49 -16.37
CA VAL A 67 14.74 14.79 -15.11
C VAL A 67 15.46 13.46 -15.34
N ILE A 68 15.07 12.68 -16.36
CA ILE A 68 15.75 11.42 -16.70
C ILE A 68 17.22 11.68 -17.09
N ARG A 69 17.51 12.73 -17.85
CA ARG A 69 18.90 13.11 -18.13
C ARG A 69 19.67 13.45 -16.86
N ALA A 70 19.11 14.28 -15.98
CA ALA A 70 19.74 14.63 -14.71
C ALA A 70 20.01 13.39 -13.83
N PHE A 71 19.10 12.42 -13.83
CA PHE A 71 19.27 11.14 -13.15
C PHE A 71 20.44 10.34 -13.74
N ASN A 72 20.52 10.24 -15.06
CA ASN A 72 21.59 9.52 -15.75
C ASN A 72 22.95 10.22 -15.60
N ASP A 73 22.97 11.55 -15.59
CA ASP A 73 24.16 12.34 -15.30
C ASP A 73 24.63 12.05 -13.87
N LYS A 74 23.71 11.95 -12.91
CA LYS A 74 24.04 11.57 -11.53
C LYS A 74 24.60 10.16 -11.43
N LEU A 75 24.06 9.18 -12.16
CA LEU A 75 24.67 7.85 -12.25
C LEU A 75 26.12 7.91 -12.78
N THR A 76 26.36 8.76 -13.78
CA THR A 76 27.71 8.98 -14.33
C THR A 76 28.66 9.57 -13.28
N GLU A 77 28.24 10.58 -12.52
CA GLU A 77 29.00 11.14 -11.40
C GLU A 77 29.31 10.10 -10.32
N MET A 78 28.38 9.18 -10.07
CA MET A 78 28.58 8.07 -9.13
C MET A 78 29.50 6.96 -9.67
N GLY A 79 29.96 7.08 -10.93
CA GLY A 79 30.87 6.14 -11.57
C GLY A 79 30.18 5.04 -12.39
N TYR A 80 28.92 5.22 -12.78
CA TYR A 80 28.15 4.27 -13.62
C TYR A 80 27.73 4.89 -14.96
N PRO A 81 28.68 5.31 -15.82
CA PRO A 81 28.38 6.11 -17.02
C PRO A 81 27.59 5.33 -18.10
N GLY A 82 27.58 4.02 -18.02
CA GLY A 82 26.83 3.17 -18.95
C GLY A 82 25.45 2.77 -18.47
N LEU A 83 25.09 3.04 -17.22
CA LEU A 83 23.77 2.76 -16.70
C LEU A 83 22.83 3.94 -16.94
N SER A 84 21.59 3.64 -17.29
CA SER A 84 20.53 4.63 -17.46
C SER A 84 19.16 4.04 -17.09
N ILE A 85 18.15 4.92 -16.97
CA ILE A 85 16.78 4.48 -16.69
C ILE A 85 15.81 4.92 -17.77
N ARG A 86 14.75 4.12 -17.95
CA ARG A 86 13.52 4.48 -18.64
C ARG A 86 12.33 4.26 -17.73
N LEU A 87 11.50 5.28 -17.55
CA LEU A 87 10.28 5.22 -16.77
C LEU A 87 9.08 5.20 -17.72
N ASP A 88 8.41 4.05 -17.82
CA ASP A 88 7.21 3.86 -18.62
C ASP A 88 5.99 3.86 -17.68
N SER A 89 5.34 5.02 -17.53
CA SER A 89 4.11 5.16 -16.76
C SER A 89 2.88 5.21 -17.66
N SER A 90 1.76 4.79 -17.11
CA SER A 90 0.43 4.96 -17.72
C SER A 90 -0.59 5.31 -16.62
N ASP A 91 -1.72 5.90 -17.02
CA ASP A 91 -2.79 6.20 -16.08
C ASP A 91 -3.30 4.93 -15.37
N TRP A 92 -3.82 5.10 -14.16
CA TRP A 92 -4.28 3.98 -13.34
C TRP A 92 -5.36 3.14 -14.02
N ALA A 93 -6.26 3.74 -14.79
CA ALA A 93 -7.37 3.04 -15.39
C ALA A 93 -6.91 2.08 -16.49
N SER A 94 -5.94 2.50 -17.33
CA SER A 94 -5.40 1.66 -18.39
C SER A 94 -4.23 0.77 -17.97
N TRP A 95 -3.59 1.08 -16.83
CA TRP A 95 -2.38 0.41 -16.39
C TRP A 95 -2.59 -1.09 -16.14
N MET A 96 -3.68 -1.47 -15.49
CA MET A 96 -3.97 -2.86 -15.14
C MET A 96 -3.97 -3.77 -16.37
N ASP A 97 -4.71 -3.39 -17.42
CA ASP A 97 -4.83 -4.20 -18.64
C ASP A 97 -3.52 -4.23 -19.42
N ARG A 98 -2.87 -3.07 -19.55
CA ARG A 98 -1.60 -2.93 -20.27
C ARG A 98 -0.48 -3.70 -19.59
N SER A 99 -0.37 -3.61 -18.27
CA SER A 99 0.67 -4.30 -17.49
C SER A 99 0.43 -5.80 -17.45
N SER A 100 -0.83 -6.26 -17.37
CA SER A 100 -1.17 -7.67 -17.48
C SER A 100 -0.68 -8.24 -18.81
N ALA A 101 -1.04 -7.61 -19.94
CA ALA A 101 -0.58 -8.01 -21.27
C ALA A 101 0.97 -7.99 -21.38
N LEU A 102 1.61 -6.93 -20.86
CA LEU A 102 3.07 -6.77 -20.88
C LEU A 102 3.77 -7.88 -20.11
N VAL A 103 3.33 -8.16 -18.88
CA VAL A 103 3.94 -9.16 -17.98
C VAL A 103 3.75 -10.56 -18.54
N LEU A 104 2.54 -10.94 -18.94
CA LEU A 104 2.25 -12.28 -19.43
C LEU A 104 2.91 -12.56 -20.79
N SER A 105 3.07 -11.55 -21.67
CA SER A 105 3.81 -11.70 -22.93
C SER A 105 5.32 -11.69 -22.75
N GLY A 106 5.83 -11.28 -21.56
CA GLY A 106 7.27 -11.07 -21.32
C GLY A 106 7.83 -9.92 -22.13
N GLY A 107 7.12 -8.80 -22.17
CA GLY A 107 7.44 -7.63 -22.99
C GLY A 107 8.68 -6.85 -22.55
N ASP A 108 8.87 -5.67 -23.10
CA ASP A 108 10.08 -4.85 -22.95
C ASP A 108 10.08 -4.03 -21.65
N TYR A 109 10.32 -4.70 -20.53
CA TYR A 109 10.52 -4.10 -19.21
C TYR A 109 11.51 -4.94 -18.40
N ASP A 110 12.14 -4.35 -17.37
CA ASP A 110 12.97 -5.06 -16.39
C ASP A 110 12.26 -5.15 -15.06
N LEU A 111 11.67 -4.06 -14.61
CA LEU A 111 10.97 -3.93 -13.34
C LEU A 111 9.51 -3.51 -13.57
N VAL A 112 8.59 -4.17 -12.91
CA VAL A 112 7.16 -3.85 -12.99
C VAL A 112 6.60 -3.64 -11.60
N TYR A 113 5.78 -2.59 -11.44
CA TYR A 113 4.97 -2.40 -10.25
C TYR A 113 3.97 -3.55 -10.13
N ALA A 114 4.09 -4.33 -9.07
CA ALA A 114 3.36 -5.58 -8.90
C ALA A 114 2.88 -5.77 -7.46
N PRO A 115 2.00 -4.88 -6.95
CA PRO A 115 1.40 -5.05 -5.63
C PRO A 115 0.56 -6.33 -5.56
N ILE A 116 0.30 -6.81 -4.35
CA ILE A 116 -0.44 -8.08 -4.13
C ILE A 116 -1.83 -8.10 -4.78
N MET A 117 -2.44 -6.91 -4.96
CA MET A 117 -3.79 -6.76 -5.52
C MET A 117 -3.83 -6.86 -7.06
N THR A 118 -2.70 -6.95 -7.75
CA THR A 118 -2.72 -7.01 -9.21
C THR A 118 -3.30 -8.34 -9.71
N PRO A 119 -4.32 -8.32 -10.59
CA PRO A 119 -4.96 -9.54 -11.08
C PRO A 119 -3.99 -10.52 -11.75
N PHE A 120 -2.98 -9.99 -12.44
CA PHE A 120 -2.00 -10.81 -13.15
C PHE A 120 -0.94 -11.46 -12.23
N TYR A 121 -0.97 -11.21 -10.93
CA TYR A 121 0.08 -11.69 -10.02
C TYR A 121 0.18 -13.23 -10.01
N ALA A 122 -0.94 -13.91 -9.80
CA ALA A 122 -0.99 -15.37 -9.75
C ALA A 122 -0.60 -16.00 -11.08
N ASP A 123 -1.12 -15.46 -12.19
CA ASP A 123 -0.83 -15.95 -13.54
C ASP A 123 0.64 -15.71 -13.92
N ALA A 124 1.20 -14.56 -13.54
CA ALA A 124 2.61 -14.25 -13.77
C ALA A 124 3.53 -15.19 -12.97
N MET A 125 3.17 -15.50 -11.73
CA MET A 125 3.88 -16.49 -10.90
C MET A 125 3.82 -17.88 -11.54
N ALA A 126 2.62 -18.36 -11.87
CA ALA A 126 2.41 -19.67 -12.49
C ALA A 126 3.10 -19.80 -13.85
N GLY A 127 3.11 -18.73 -14.63
CA GLY A 127 3.76 -18.64 -15.94
C GLY A 127 5.28 -18.43 -15.90
N GLY A 128 5.91 -18.30 -14.72
CA GLY A 128 7.33 -18.04 -14.57
C GLY A 128 7.77 -16.70 -15.16
N ALA A 129 6.92 -15.68 -15.08
CA ALA A 129 7.20 -14.35 -15.64
C ALA A 129 8.21 -13.55 -14.81
N TRP A 130 8.47 -13.94 -13.56
CA TRP A 130 9.34 -13.20 -12.66
C TRP A 130 10.53 -14.04 -12.18
N LEU A 131 11.68 -13.37 -12.08
CA LEU A 131 12.87 -13.90 -11.43
C LEU A 131 12.78 -13.77 -9.91
N PRO A 132 13.29 -14.77 -9.16
CA PRO A 132 13.54 -14.59 -7.74
C PRO A 132 14.55 -13.48 -7.45
N TRP A 133 14.26 -12.66 -6.45
CA TRP A 133 15.17 -11.61 -5.97
C TRP A 133 16.26 -12.12 -5.03
N ASP A 134 16.19 -13.37 -4.62
CA ASP A 134 17.08 -13.98 -3.60
C ASP A 134 18.56 -13.69 -3.85
N SER A 135 18.99 -13.81 -5.12
CA SER A 135 20.38 -13.57 -5.52
C SER A 135 20.74 -12.10 -5.77
N TYR A 136 19.75 -11.20 -5.73
CA TYR A 136 19.90 -9.81 -6.15
C TYR A 136 19.75 -8.79 -5.02
N ILE A 137 19.12 -9.14 -3.90
CA ILE A 137 18.88 -8.23 -2.77
C ILE A 137 20.21 -7.71 -2.21
N ASP A 138 21.20 -8.59 -2.11
CA ASP A 138 22.50 -8.29 -1.46
C ASP A 138 23.50 -7.61 -2.41
N LEU A 139 23.09 -7.24 -3.65
CA LEU A 139 23.96 -6.51 -4.60
C LEU A 139 24.29 -5.09 -4.11
N VAL A 140 23.35 -4.47 -3.39
CA VAL A 140 23.52 -3.16 -2.74
C VAL A 140 23.33 -3.36 -1.25
N PRO A 141 24.39 -3.39 -0.44
CA PRO A 141 24.32 -3.70 0.99
C PRO A 141 23.38 -2.79 1.77
N GLU A 142 23.37 -1.49 1.46
CA GLU A 142 22.50 -0.51 2.11
C GLU A 142 21.01 -0.82 1.86
N PHE A 143 20.68 -1.31 0.68
CA PHE A 143 19.32 -1.77 0.36
C PHE A 143 18.98 -3.05 1.09
N ALA A 144 19.91 -4.01 1.16
CA ALA A 144 19.72 -5.24 1.91
C ALA A 144 19.44 -4.99 3.41
N GLU A 145 20.16 -4.02 4.01
CA GLU A 145 19.96 -3.60 5.40
C GLU A 145 18.55 -3.01 5.63
N LEU A 146 18.04 -2.20 4.68
CA LEU A 146 16.69 -1.63 4.75
C LEU A 146 15.61 -2.72 4.73
N LEU A 147 15.84 -3.81 4.02
CA LEU A 147 14.91 -4.93 3.91
C LEU A 147 15.07 -5.98 5.03
N ALA A 148 16.20 -5.99 5.74
CA ALA A 148 16.52 -7.04 6.70
C ALA A 148 15.40 -7.32 7.73
N PRO A 149 14.70 -6.32 8.32
CA PRO A 149 13.63 -6.56 9.28
C PRO A 149 12.39 -7.26 8.69
N TRP A 150 12.25 -7.24 7.38
CA TRP A 150 11.08 -7.72 6.66
C TRP A 150 11.35 -8.93 5.78
N ARG A 151 12.64 -9.24 5.53
CA ARG A 151 13.09 -10.23 4.53
C ARG A 151 12.45 -11.59 4.72
N GLU A 152 12.30 -12.06 5.95
CA GLU A 152 11.71 -13.38 6.26
C GLU A 152 10.25 -13.50 5.81
N TYR A 153 9.50 -12.38 5.76
CA TYR A 153 8.09 -12.35 5.36
C TYR A 153 7.89 -12.25 3.83
N LEU A 154 8.95 -12.03 3.06
CA LEU A 154 8.87 -11.85 1.60
C LEU A 154 8.87 -13.17 0.82
N TYR A 155 9.23 -14.27 1.46
CA TYR A 155 9.31 -15.59 0.82
C TYR A 155 7.93 -16.17 0.54
N VAL A 156 7.62 -16.43 -0.74
CA VAL A 156 6.37 -17.05 -1.19
C VAL A 156 6.67 -18.34 -1.97
N TRP A 157 5.70 -19.25 -2.03
CA TRP A 157 5.84 -20.46 -2.83
C TRP A 157 6.05 -20.13 -4.32
N GLY A 158 7.00 -20.78 -4.94
CA GLY A 158 7.25 -20.69 -6.38
C GLY A 158 6.17 -21.40 -7.21
N ALA A 159 6.23 -21.20 -8.52
CA ALA A 159 5.31 -21.87 -9.45
C ALA A 159 5.41 -23.41 -9.38
N ASP A 160 6.58 -23.94 -9.07
CA ASP A 160 6.83 -25.38 -8.89
C ASP A 160 6.45 -25.91 -7.49
N THR A 161 6.04 -25.02 -6.59
CA THR A 161 5.61 -25.29 -5.20
C THR A 161 6.61 -26.09 -4.35
N LYS A 162 7.88 -26.17 -4.75
CA LYS A 162 8.91 -26.94 -4.05
C LYS A 162 9.70 -26.11 -3.06
N GLU A 163 9.96 -24.86 -3.43
CA GLU A 163 10.77 -23.95 -2.63
C GLU A 163 10.11 -22.57 -2.58
N LYS A 164 10.36 -21.84 -1.50
CA LYS A 164 9.93 -20.46 -1.35
C LYS A 164 11.02 -19.52 -1.81
N HIS A 165 10.63 -18.51 -2.58
CA HIS A 165 11.51 -17.46 -3.08
C HIS A 165 10.90 -16.08 -2.89
N ILE A 166 11.72 -15.03 -3.01
CA ILE A 166 11.28 -13.64 -3.01
C ILE A 166 11.06 -13.21 -4.46
N TYR A 167 9.83 -13.18 -4.93
CA TYR A 167 9.50 -12.77 -6.31
C TYR A 167 9.17 -11.29 -6.45
N ARG A 168 8.91 -10.61 -5.35
CA ARG A 168 8.63 -9.17 -5.32
C ARG A 168 9.32 -8.53 -4.13
N ILE A 169 9.77 -7.30 -4.36
CA ILE A 169 10.44 -6.49 -3.35
C ILE A 169 9.53 -5.31 -2.98
N PRO A 170 9.24 -5.06 -1.69
CA PRO A 170 8.49 -3.89 -1.29
C PRO A 170 9.31 -2.61 -1.52
N ASN A 171 8.62 -1.52 -1.85
CA ASN A 171 9.25 -0.21 -1.82
C ASN A 171 9.57 0.19 -0.38
N ILE A 172 10.63 0.96 -0.18
CA ILE A 172 11.06 1.40 1.16
C ILE A 172 10.19 2.59 1.61
N LYS A 173 9.25 2.33 2.54
CA LYS A 173 8.28 3.30 3.02
C LYS A 173 7.72 2.91 4.40
N GLU A 174 6.76 3.68 4.91
CA GLU A 174 5.89 3.22 5.98
C GLU A 174 5.05 2.02 5.50
N TYR A 175 5.10 0.91 6.24
CA TYR A 175 4.31 -0.31 5.95
C TYR A 175 3.08 -0.42 6.85
N ALA A 176 3.14 0.19 8.04
CA ALA A 176 1.98 0.26 8.91
C ALA A 176 0.89 1.16 8.32
N SER A 177 -0.34 0.89 8.68
CA SER A 177 -1.51 1.67 8.26
C SER A 177 -2.53 1.75 9.39
N TYR A 178 -3.13 2.92 9.59
CA TYR A 178 -4.44 3.03 10.22
C TYR A 178 -5.46 2.53 9.20
N ARG A 179 -6.01 1.35 9.40
CA ARG A 179 -6.85 0.67 8.40
C ARG A 179 -8.11 1.44 8.05
N CYS A 180 -8.67 2.18 9.01
CA CYS A 180 -9.76 3.10 8.78
C CYS A 180 -9.41 4.48 9.35
N GLU A 181 -9.15 5.42 8.46
CA GLU A 181 -8.99 6.84 8.73
C GLU A 181 -10.18 7.59 8.15
N ALA A 182 -10.86 8.36 8.97
CA ALA A 182 -11.83 9.34 8.48
C ALA A 182 -11.09 10.60 8.03
N ARG A 183 -11.23 10.94 6.76
CA ARG A 183 -10.68 12.15 6.11
C ARG A 183 -11.81 13.14 5.94
N TRP A 184 -11.77 14.24 6.64
CA TRP A 184 -12.83 15.21 6.66
C TRP A 184 -12.39 16.57 6.13
N ASN A 185 -13.32 17.26 5.48
CA ASN A 185 -13.13 18.57 4.90
C ASN A 185 -13.03 19.62 6.01
N LYS A 186 -11.85 20.18 6.20
CA LYS A 186 -11.55 21.14 7.26
C LYS A 186 -12.30 22.46 7.06
N ASN A 187 -12.45 22.95 5.82
CA ASN A 187 -13.21 24.15 5.53
C ASN A 187 -14.67 24.02 6.00
N VAL A 188 -15.28 22.87 5.74
CA VAL A 188 -16.64 22.55 6.21
C VAL A 188 -16.69 22.45 7.73
N ALA A 189 -15.73 21.72 8.34
CA ALA A 189 -15.67 21.53 9.78
C ALA A 189 -15.53 22.86 10.54
N GLU A 190 -14.69 23.76 10.06
CA GLU A 190 -14.50 25.10 10.62
C GLU A 190 -15.78 25.95 10.49
N ARG A 191 -16.40 25.94 9.31
CA ARG A 191 -17.65 26.67 9.07
C ARG A 191 -18.81 26.19 9.95
N LEU A 192 -18.88 24.88 10.21
CA LEU A 192 -19.89 24.29 11.09
C LEU A 192 -19.52 24.35 12.57
N GLY A 193 -18.29 24.75 12.92
CA GLY A 193 -17.80 24.81 14.29
C GLY A 193 -17.59 23.44 14.94
N ILE A 194 -17.27 22.40 14.15
CA ILE A 194 -17.18 20.98 14.59
C ILE A 194 -15.77 20.38 14.48
N THR A 195 -14.75 21.17 14.21
CA THR A 195 -13.37 20.69 13.99
C THR A 195 -12.86 19.85 15.16
N GLU A 196 -13.00 20.33 16.40
CA GLU A 196 -12.53 19.60 17.57
C GLU A 196 -13.34 18.32 17.84
N GLN A 197 -14.62 18.35 17.53
CA GLN A 197 -15.49 17.18 17.64
C GLN A 197 -15.06 16.09 16.66
N LEU A 198 -14.84 16.44 15.38
CA LEU A 198 -14.38 15.47 14.36
C LEU A 198 -13.02 14.87 14.72
N ARG A 199 -12.09 15.65 15.26
CA ARG A 199 -10.79 15.15 15.72
C ARG A 199 -10.87 14.12 16.85
N ASN A 200 -11.90 14.21 17.69
CA ASN A 200 -12.08 13.40 18.87
C ASN A 200 -13.00 12.19 18.70
N ILE A 201 -13.57 11.99 17.52
CA ILE A 201 -14.38 10.81 17.18
C ILE A 201 -13.58 9.52 17.39
N LYS A 202 -14.23 8.51 17.98
CA LYS A 202 -13.60 7.22 18.32
C LYS A 202 -14.11 6.04 17.50
N ASN A 203 -15.28 6.19 16.89
CA ASN A 203 -15.87 5.16 16.05
C ASN A 203 -16.76 5.78 14.99
N VAL A 204 -17.08 5.00 13.96
CA VAL A 204 -17.82 5.45 12.79
C VAL A 204 -19.23 5.97 13.10
N TYR A 205 -19.88 5.47 14.14
CA TYR A 205 -21.25 5.87 14.50
C TYR A 205 -21.32 7.29 15.06
N GLU A 206 -20.23 7.77 15.66
CA GLU A 206 -20.17 9.13 16.22
C GLU A 206 -20.15 10.22 15.14
N PHE A 207 -19.99 9.87 13.85
CA PHE A 207 -20.13 10.83 12.76
C PHE A 207 -21.58 11.26 12.50
N GLU A 208 -22.56 10.48 12.86
CA GLU A 208 -23.94 10.66 12.43
C GLU A 208 -24.53 12.05 12.74
N PRO A 209 -24.36 12.65 13.94
CA PRO A 209 -24.85 14.00 14.22
C PRO A 209 -24.24 15.06 13.29
N TYR A 210 -23.00 14.87 12.87
CA TYR A 210 -22.30 15.83 12.00
C TYR A 210 -22.67 15.62 10.52
N LEU A 211 -22.98 14.39 10.10
CA LEU A 211 -23.54 14.11 8.78
C LEU A 211 -24.92 14.77 8.63
N GLU A 212 -25.75 14.67 9.66
CA GLU A 212 -27.04 15.34 9.70
C GLU A 212 -26.89 16.87 9.66
N MET A 213 -25.99 17.44 10.46
CA MET A 213 -25.68 18.87 10.47
C MET A 213 -25.24 19.35 9.09
N TYR A 214 -24.32 18.63 8.44
CA TYR A 214 -23.89 18.95 7.08
C TYR A 214 -25.06 18.96 6.10
N LYS A 215 -25.88 17.90 6.13
CA LYS A 215 -27.04 17.78 5.25
C LYS A 215 -28.06 18.91 5.44
N ASN A 216 -28.29 19.33 6.69
CA ASN A 216 -29.20 20.42 7.01
C ASN A 216 -28.72 21.78 6.46
N VAL A 217 -27.39 21.99 6.34
CA VAL A 217 -26.81 23.23 5.81
C VAL A 217 -26.68 23.19 4.29
N TYR A 218 -26.20 22.08 3.73
CA TYR A 218 -25.85 22.00 2.30
C TYR A 218 -26.92 21.29 1.45
N GLY A 219 -27.89 20.61 2.10
CA GLY A 219 -28.98 19.91 1.42
C GLY A 219 -28.48 18.82 0.46
N ASN A 220 -29.10 18.73 -0.72
CA ASN A 220 -28.74 17.77 -1.75
C ASN A 220 -27.59 18.27 -2.67
N ASN A 221 -27.04 19.44 -2.43
CA ASN A 221 -25.96 20.02 -3.21
C ASN A 221 -24.58 19.53 -2.73
N GLY A 222 -24.53 18.81 -1.62
CA GLY A 222 -23.32 18.28 -1.03
C GLY A 222 -23.46 16.81 -0.63
N MET A 223 -22.33 16.18 -0.35
CA MET A 223 -22.21 14.78 0.05
C MET A 223 -21.76 14.74 1.50
N ALA A 224 -22.62 14.36 2.44
CA ALA A 224 -22.18 14.20 3.82
C ALA A 224 -21.10 13.10 3.93
N VAL A 225 -21.29 11.99 3.23
CA VAL A 225 -20.29 10.94 3.05
C VAL A 225 -19.97 10.79 1.56
N LEU A 226 -18.71 10.97 1.21
CA LEU A 226 -18.23 10.68 -0.13
C LEU A 226 -17.96 9.18 -0.23
N ALA A 227 -18.79 8.47 -1.01
CA ALA A 227 -18.79 7.01 -1.11
C ALA A 227 -17.81 6.46 -2.17
N VAL A 228 -16.84 7.26 -2.59
CA VAL A 228 -15.76 6.83 -3.50
C VAL A 228 -14.66 6.23 -2.66
N ASP A 229 -14.16 5.08 -3.06
CA ASP A 229 -13.21 4.30 -2.27
C ASP A 229 -13.67 4.03 -0.81
N SER A 230 -14.99 4.10 -0.58
CA SER A 230 -15.58 3.89 0.74
C SER A 230 -15.47 2.46 1.25
N TYR A 231 -14.94 1.56 0.47
CA TYR A 231 -14.61 0.20 0.90
C TYR A 231 -13.64 0.19 2.10
N LYS A 232 -12.88 1.25 2.34
CA LYS A 232 -12.08 1.38 3.57
C LYS A 232 -12.95 1.59 4.81
N LEU A 233 -14.19 2.02 4.66
CA LEU A 233 -15.16 2.03 5.74
C LEU A 233 -15.42 0.62 6.31
N VAL A 234 -15.32 -0.41 5.49
CA VAL A 234 -15.46 -1.81 5.91
C VAL A 234 -14.40 -2.20 6.97
N ASP A 235 -13.21 -1.65 6.89
CA ASP A 235 -12.12 -1.92 7.85
C ASP A 235 -12.39 -1.33 9.25
N CYS A 236 -13.39 -0.45 9.40
CA CYS A 236 -13.89 -0.03 10.71
C CYS A 236 -14.65 -1.15 11.44
N PHE A 237 -15.11 -2.17 10.70
CA PHE A 237 -15.89 -3.30 11.21
C PHE A 237 -15.05 -4.56 11.29
N MET A 238 -14.31 -4.89 10.24
CA MET A 238 -13.45 -6.05 10.18
C MET A 238 -12.15 -5.70 9.46
N LEU A 239 -11.07 -5.67 10.23
CA LEU A 239 -9.74 -5.30 9.73
C LEU A 239 -9.28 -6.25 8.62
N GLY A 240 -8.80 -5.69 7.52
CA GLY A 240 -8.30 -6.46 6.38
C GLY A 240 -9.36 -6.98 5.40
N ALA A 241 -10.65 -6.75 5.66
CA ALA A 241 -11.73 -7.18 4.77
C ALA A 241 -11.71 -6.52 3.39
N PHE A 242 -11.12 -5.33 3.29
CA PHE A 242 -11.02 -4.60 2.04
C PHE A 242 -10.29 -5.38 0.93
N ASN A 243 -9.14 -5.95 1.24
CA ASN A 243 -8.31 -6.62 0.22
C ASN A 243 -8.94 -7.93 -0.28
N SER A 244 -9.94 -8.44 0.44
CA SER A 244 -10.59 -9.72 0.15
C SER A 244 -12.11 -9.63 0.20
N PHE A 245 -12.66 -8.52 -0.31
CA PHE A 245 -14.10 -8.21 -0.27
C PHE A 245 -14.96 -9.36 -0.77
N LEU A 246 -15.92 -9.83 0.06
CA LEU A 246 -16.75 -11.03 -0.10
C LEU A 246 -15.98 -12.37 -0.04
N ASP A 247 -14.69 -12.36 0.15
CA ASP A 247 -13.85 -13.55 0.23
C ASP A 247 -13.66 -14.03 1.68
N SER A 248 -12.93 -15.13 1.84
CA SER A 248 -12.43 -15.58 3.13
C SER A 248 -11.32 -14.67 3.60
N VAL A 249 -11.52 -14.04 4.75
CA VAL A 249 -10.60 -13.08 5.36
C VAL A 249 -10.18 -13.55 6.74
N TYR A 250 -9.03 -13.08 7.20
CA TYR A 250 -8.57 -13.31 8.56
C TYR A 250 -9.30 -12.36 9.53
N ASP A 251 -9.98 -12.93 10.52
CA ASP A 251 -10.58 -12.17 11.62
C ASP A 251 -9.66 -12.19 12.83
N VAL A 252 -9.10 -11.04 13.16
CA VAL A 252 -8.21 -10.84 14.30
C VAL A 252 -8.89 -11.12 15.66
N ASN A 253 -10.21 -11.00 15.74
CA ASN A 253 -10.96 -11.20 16.97
C ASN A 253 -11.16 -12.69 17.30
N THR A 254 -11.28 -13.52 16.27
CA THR A 254 -11.47 -14.98 16.40
C THR A 254 -10.20 -15.78 16.12
N ASP A 255 -9.13 -15.12 15.67
CA ASP A 255 -7.87 -15.73 15.24
C ASP A 255 -8.10 -16.86 14.23
N SER A 256 -8.97 -16.60 13.24
CA SER A 256 -9.37 -17.58 12.24
C SER A 256 -9.78 -16.94 10.92
N TYR A 257 -9.86 -17.76 9.87
CA TYR A 257 -10.38 -17.35 8.57
C TYR A 257 -11.86 -17.64 8.46
N LEU A 258 -12.62 -16.70 7.91
CA LEU A 258 -14.05 -16.86 7.62
C LEU A 258 -14.41 -16.04 6.37
N ASN A 259 -15.44 -16.49 5.66
CA ASN A 259 -15.97 -15.71 4.55
C ASN A 259 -16.67 -14.46 5.09
N TYR A 260 -16.21 -13.28 4.64
CA TYR A 260 -16.67 -12.00 5.15
C TYR A 260 -18.18 -11.78 4.99
N ALA A 261 -18.78 -12.25 3.88
CA ALA A 261 -20.22 -12.11 3.63
C ALA A 261 -21.11 -12.81 4.65
N PHE A 262 -20.55 -13.71 5.48
CA PHE A 262 -21.25 -14.45 6.54
C PHE A 262 -20.86 -13.98 7.95
N SER A 263 -20.03 -12.94 8.04
CA SER A 263 -19.63 -12.37 9.33
C SER A 263 -20.69 -11.42 9.89
N PRO A 264 -20.80 -11.28 11.22
CA PRO A 264 -21.65 -10.25 11.83
C PRO A 264 -21.18 -8.84 11.47
N TRP A 265 -19.88 -8.67 11.20
CA TRP A 265 -19.29 -7.40 10.78
C TRP A 265 -19.79 -6.91 9.43
N PHE A 266 -20.03 -7.85 8.51
CA PHE A 266 -20.65 -7.53 7.21
C PHE A 266 -22.10 -7.06 7.39
N ASP A 267 -22.86 -7.70 8.27
CA ASP A 267 -24.24 -7.28 8.53
C ASP A 267 -24.29 -5.87 9.17
N GLU A 268 -23.38 -5.56 10.07
CA GLU A 268 -23.26 -4.22 10.65
C GLU A 268 -22.89 -3.17 9.61
N TYR A 269 -21.91 -3.47 8.74
CA TYR A 269 -21.51 -2.58 7.66
C TYR A 269 -22.67 -2.29 6.69
N ILE A 270 -23.38 -3.33 6.26
CA ILE A 270 -24.57 -3.20 5.39
C ILE A 270 -25.67 -2.37 6.08
N ALA A 271 -25.92 -2.60 7.36
CA ALA A 271 -26.92 -1.84 8.10
C ALA A 271 -26.56 -0.35 8.18
N LEU A 272 -25.28 -0.02 8.42
CA LEU A 272 -24.81 1.37 8.48
C LEU A 272 -24.96 2.07 7.12
N THR A 273 -24.44 1.46 6.05
CA THR A 273 -24.45 2.07 4.71
C THR A 273 -25.87 2.26 4.21
N ARG A 274 -26.76 1.31 4.43
CA ARG A 274 -28.21 1.43 4.14
C ARG A 274 -28.87 2.58 4.92
N SER A 275 -28.57 2.69 6.22
CA SER A 275 -29.06 3.79 7.06
C SER A 275 -28.61 5.13 6.53
N TRP A 276 -27.32 5.27 6.22
CA TRP A 276 -26.75 6.52 5.71
C TRP A 276 -27.30 6.88 4.32
N TYR A 277 -27.51 5.90 3.44
CA TYR A 277 -28.14 6.12 2.16
C TYR A 277 -29.61 6.58 2.33
N ALA A 278 -30.40 5.89 3.15
CA ALA A 278 -31.80 6.24 3.41
C ALA A 278 -31.96 7.63 4.02
N LYS A 279 -31.01 8.06 4.86
CA LYS A 279 -30.95 9.41 5.41
C LYS A 279 -30.42 10.44 4.40
N GLY A 280 -29.92 9.99 3.24
CA GLY A 280 -29.37 10.82 2.19
C GLY A 280 -28.01 11.44 2.55
N TYR A 281 -27.24 10.79 3.41
CA TYR A 281 -25.84 11.16 3.70
C TYR A 281 -24.92 10.68 2.59
N ILE A 282 -25.17 9.52 2.03
CA ILE A 282 -24.51 9.00 0.83
C ILE A 282 -25.32 9.42 -0.39
N PRO A 283 -24.71 9.97 -1.45
CA PRO A 283 -25.43 10.44 -2.63
C PRO A 283 -26.06 9.26 -3.41
N ALA A 284 -27.22 9.52 -4.02
CA ALA A 284 -27.93 8.53 -4.84
C ALA A 284 -27.23 8.27 -6.19
N TYR A 285 -26.46 9.23 -6.71
CA TYR A 285 -25.71 9.06 -7.95
C TYR A 285 -24.38 8.34 -7.67
N GLN A 286 -24.01 7.52 -8.61
CA GLN A 286 -22.76 6.76 -8.51
C GLN A 286 -21.60 7.58 -9.07
N GLN A 287 -20.50 7.65 -8.28
CA GLN A 287 -19.22 8.09 -8.77
C GLN A 287 -18.46 6.86 -9.31
N THR A 288 -17.88 6.98 -10.47
CA THR A 288 -17.07 5.91 -11.10
C THR A 288 -15.58 6.23 -11.09
N GLU A 289 -15.24 7.44 -10.65
CA GLU A 289 -13.86 7.94 -10.64
C GLU A 289 -13.21 7.66 -9.29
N LEU A 290 -11.88 7.51 -9.30
CA LEU A 290 -11.07 7.38 -8.10
C LEU A 290 -11.12 8.66 -7.26
N ILE A 291 -10.93 8.54 -5.94
CA ILE A 291 -10.96 9.67 -5.01
C ILE A 291 -9.97 10.77 -5.38
N ASP A 292 -8.78 10.40 -5.85
CA ASP A 292 -7.75 11.36 -6.23
C ASP A 292 -8.17 12.22 -7.42
N ASP A 293 -8.88 11.65 -8.39
CA ASP A 293 -9.46 12.37 -9.51
C ASP A 293 -10.64 13.24 -9.08
N LEU A 294 -11.47 12.72 -8.17
CA LEU A 294 -12.62 13.44 -7.63
C LEU A 294 -12.19 14.61 -6.75
N SER A 295 -11.16 14.43 -5.93
CA SER A 295 -10.61 15.50 -5.09
C SER A 295 -10.17 16.70 -5.93
N MET A 296 -9.82 16.48 -7.18
CA MET A 296 -9.49 17.53 -8.14
C MET A 296 -10.70 18.25 -8.74
N LYS A 297 -11.89 17.67 -8.62
CA LYS A 297 -13.14 18.21 -9.20
C LYS A 297 -14.03 18.89 -8.17
N PHE A 298 -13.88 18.57 -6.89
CA PHE A 298 -14.73 19.09 -5.84
C PHE A 298 -14.33 20.49 -5.38
N GLY A 299 -15.33 21.31 -5.11
CA GLY A 299 -15.17 22.60 -4.46
C GLY A 299 -14.97 22.47 -2.94
N PRO A 300 -14.69 23.59 -2.26
CA PRO A 300 -14.29 23.61 -0.85
C PRO A 300 -15.34 23.09 0.14
N GLU A 301 -16.59 22.93 -0.28
CA GLU A 301 -17.71 22.54 0.60
C GLU A 301 -18.53 21.36 0.04
N SER A 302 -18.01 20.66 -0.96
CA SER A 302 -18.77 19.63 -1.69
C SER A 302 -19.00 18.34 -0.90
N PHE A 303 -18.22 18.09 0.16
CA PHE A 303 -18.35 16.89 0.99
C PHE A 303 -17.94 17.19 2.44
N LEU A 304 -18.36 16.33 3.38
CA LEU A 304 -17.88 16.39 4.76
C LEU A 304 -16.77 15.36 5.03
N VAL A 305 -16.99 14.08 4.76
CA VAL A 305 -16.06 13.00 5.13
C VAL A 305 -16.02 11.90 4.09
N TYR A 306 -14.86 11.25 3.98
CA TYR A 306 -14.69 9.94 3.36
C TYR A 306 -13.70 9.10 4.18
N PHE A 307 -13.60 7.79 3.90
CA PHE A 307 -12.78 6.86 4.66
C PHE A 307 -11.70 6.25 3.78
N ASN A 308 -10.48 6.19 4.30
CA ASN A 308 -9.34 5.58 3.61
C ASN A 308 -8.31 5.05 4.62
N GLU A 309 -7.23 4.45 4.15
CA GLU A 309 -6.08 4.13 4.97
C GLU A 309 -5.32 5.40 5.39
N GLY A 310 -4.83 5.40 6.63
CA GLY A 310 -4.13 6.54 7.21
C GLY A 310 -2.69 6.25 7.59
N LYS A 311 -1.92 7.34 7.67
CA LYS A 311 -0.53 7.34 8.12
C LYS A 311 -0.17 8.70 8.73
N PRO A 312 0.88 8.81 9.57
CA PRO A 312 1.37 10.09 10.04
C PRO A 312 1.71 11.04 8.87
N GLY A 313 1.33 12.31 8.97
CA GLY A 313 1.60 13.30 7.93
C GLY A 313 0.76 13.18 6.64
N GLY A 314 -0.20 12.26 6.58
CA GLY A 314 -1.06 12.05 5.41
C GLY A 314 -1.86 13.31 5.01
N GLU A 315 -2.23 14.15 5.97
CA GLU A 315 -2.91 15.44 5.71
C GLU A 315 -2.12 16.33 4.74
N ALA A 316 -0.80 16.39 4.87
CA ALA A 316 0.04 17.21 4.01
C ALA A 316 0.00 16.72 2.55
N GLU A 317 0.06 15.42 2.31
CA GLU A 317 -0.05 14.84 0.97
C GLU A 317 -1.43 15.14 0.35
N MET A 318 -2.51 14.98 1.12
CA MET A 318 -3.86 15.30 0.67
C MET A 318 -4.02 16.78 0.32
N ASN A 319 -3.49 17.68 1.14
CA ASN A 319 -3.57 19.13 0.91
C ASN A 319 -2.77 19.56 -0.33
N GLN A 320 -1.63 18.91 -0.61
CA GLN A 320 -0.91 19.10 -1.86
C GLN A 320 -1.75 18.67 -3.08
N ASN A 321 -2.43 17.53 -2.99
CA ASN A 321 -3.30 17.02 -4.05
C ASN A 321 -4.53 17.92 -4.25
N ALA A 322 -5.08 18.49 -3.20
CA ALA A 322 -6.21 19.44 -3.28
C ALA A 322 -5.85 20.77 -3.98
N LYS A 323 -4.57 21.10 -4.13
CA LYS A 323 -4.07 22.31 -4.82
C LYS A 323 -4.73 23.60 -4.32
N GLY A 324 -4.95 23.73 -3.00
CA GLY A 324 -5.53 24.89 -2.36
C GLY A 324 -7.05 25.05 -2.54
N ARG A 325 -7.76 24.05 -3.08
CA ARG A 325 -9.22 24.12 -3.22
C ARG A 325 -9.95 23.88 -1.89
N TYR A 326 -9.41 23.05 -1.05
CA TYR A 326 -9.88 22.76 0.31
C TYR A 326 -8.73 22.18 1.13
N GLU A 327 -8.89 22.17 2.44
CA GLU A 327 -7.99 21.54 3.37
C GLU A 327 -8.64 20.32 4.00
N MET A 328 -7.82 19.30 4.28
CA MET A 328 -8.25 18.06 4.91
C MET A 328 -7.79 18.01 6.36
N GLY A 329 -8.61 17.41 7.20
CA GLY A 329 -8.25 16.93 8.52
C GLY A 329 -8.47 15.42 8.60
N THR A 330 -7.87 14.76 9.59
CA THR A 330 -7.93 13.31 9.74
C THR A 330 -8.32 12.89 11.14
N THR A 331 -8.90 11.69 11.25
CA THR A 331 -9.22 11.03 12.52
C THR A 331 -9.03 9.54 12.34
N TYR A 332 -8.15 8.94 13.14
CA TYR A 332 -7.88 7.51 13.09
C TYR A 332 -8.92 6.72 13.87
N LEU A 333 -9.64 5.83 13.21
CA LEU A 333 -10.71 5.02 13.80
C LEU A 333 -10.25 3.62 14.19
N THR A 334 -9.07 3.20 13.72
CA THR A 334 -8.43 1.94 14.07
C THR A 334 -7.02 2.19 14.60
N PRO A 335 -6.45 1.28 15.40
CA PRO A 335 -5.02 1.27 15.66
C PRO A 335 -4.20 1.11 14.36
N ALA A 336 -2.91 1.40 14.45
CA ALA A 336 -1.98 1.10 13.37
C ALA A 336 -1.71 -0.41 13.31
N PHE A 337 -1.84 -0.98 12.13
CA PHE A 337 -1.57 -2.38 11.85
C PHE A 337 -0.56 -2.54 10.72
N VAL A 338 0.19 -3.64 10.77
CA VAL A 338 0.98 -4.12 9.66
C VAL A 338 0.64 -5.58 9.39
N ASP A 339 0.37 -5.90 8.14
CA ASP A 339 0.15 -7.26 7.66
C ASP A 339 0.92 -7.48 6.34
N PHE A 340 0.86 -8.68 5.80
CA PHE A 340 1.52 -8.99 4.54
C PHE A 340 1.00 -8.13 3.39
N ASN A 341 -0.29 -7.81 3.37
CA ASN A 341 -0.88 -6.98 2.32
C ASN A 341 -0.35 -5.53 2.37
N SER A 342 -0.20 -4.95 3.57
CA SER A 342 0.37 -3.61 3.70
C SER A 342 1.86 -3.56 3.38
N LEU A 343 2.61 -4.61 3.75
CA LEU A 343 4.02 -4.75 3.37
C LEU A 343 4.18 -4.85 1.85
N MET A 344 3.32 -5.62 1.17
CA MET A 344 3.38 -5.88 -0.26
C MET A 344 2.41 -5.03 -1.09
N GLY A 345 1.75 -4.06 -0.46
CA GLY A 345 0.84 -3.12 -1.13
C GLY A 345 1.52 -2.24 -2.16
N VAL A 346 2.84 -2.04 -2.02
CA VAL A 346 3.71 -1.40 -3.01
C VAL A 346 4.91 -2.28 -3.22
N ALA A 347 4.95 -2.99 -4.32
CA ALA A 347 6.01 -3.96 -4.59
C ALA A 347 6.41 -3.99 -6.06
N TRP A 348 7.61 -4.51 -6.33
CA TRP A 348 8.23 -4.55 -7.64
C TRP A 348 8.67 -5.97 -8.00
N GLY A 349 8.23 -6.43 -9.17
CA GLY A 349 8.65 -7.70 -9.77
C GLY A 349 9.78 -7.52 -10.76
N LEU A 350 10.70 -8.50 -10.81
CA LEU A 350 11.82 -8.53 -11.74
C LEU A 350 11.48 -9.48 -12.91
N ASN A 351 11.55 -8.98 -14.15
CA ASN A 351 11.19 -9.74 -15.35
C ASN A 351 12.15 -10.92 -15.59
N ALA A 352 11.60 -12.12 -15.70
CA ALA A 352 12.37 -13.32 -16.03
C ALA A 352 13.06 -13.24 -17.41
N ARG A 353 12.59 -12.36 -18.29
CA ARG A 353 13.16 -12.11 -19.62
C ARG A 353 13.99 -10.83 -19.70
N SER A 354 14.30 -10.19 -18.57
CA SER A 354 15.25 -9.08 -18.54
C SER A 354 16.58 -9.51 -19.13
N LYS A 355 17.14 -8.68 -19.99
CA LYS A 355 18.45 -8.96 -20.61
C LYS A 355 19.61 -8.74 -19.64
N ASN A 356 19.38 -7.97 -18.57
CA ASN A 356 20.35 -7.75 -17.52
C ASN A 356 19.67 -7.54 -16.17
N PRO A 357 19.14 -8.62 -15.54
CA PRO A 357 18.45 -8.55 -14.27
C PRO A 357 19.35 -8.07 -13.12
N GLU A 358 20.67 -8.33 -13.21
CA GLU A 358 21.65 -7.84 -12.23
C GLU A 358 21.72 -6.31 -12.24
N ALA A 359 21.80 -5.69 -13.43
CA ALA A 359 21.82 -4.23 -13.55
C ALA A 359 20.47 -3.62 -13.11
N ALA A 360 19.35 -4.28 -13.41
CA ALA A 360 18.03 -3.83 -12.99
C ALA A 360 17.89 -3.82 -11.46
N ALA A 361 18.25 -4.92 -10.81
CA ALA A 361 18.19 -5.03 -9.35
C ALA A 361 19.21 -4.11 -8.65
N PHE A 362 20.42 -3.99 -9.19
CA PHE A 362 21.44 -3.07 -8.69
C PHE A 362 20.95 -1.62 -8.73
N LEU A 363 20.38 -1.19 -9.86
CA LEU A 363 19.86 0.17 -10.00
C LEU A 363 18.66 0.43 -9.08
N PHE A 364 17.77 -0.55 -8.91
CA PHE A 364 16.68 -0.47 -7.94
C PHE A 364 17.20 -0.30 -6.51
N GLY A 365 18.22 -1.08 -6.13
CA GLY A 365 18.88 -0.95 -4.84
C GLY A 365 19.54 0.42 -4.64
N LEU A 366 20.26 0.93 -5.64
CA LEU A 366 20.85 2.28 -5.60
C LEU A 366 19.78 3.36 -5.44
N LEU A 367 18.72 3.30 -6.24
CA LEU A 367 17.60 4.25 -6.17
C LEU A 367 16.96 4.26 -4.78
N SER A 368 16.83 3.08 -4.17
CA SER A 368 16.22 2.92 -2.85
C SER A 368 17.12 3.29 -1.68
N SER A 369 18.44 3.38 -1.88
CA SER A 369 19.41 3.70 -0.84
C SER A 369 20.12 5.06 -1.02
N ASN A 370 19.93 5.72 -2.17
CA ASN A 370 20.57 7.01 -2.46
C ASN A 370 19.56 8.16 -2.43
N LYS A 371 19.84 9.15 -1.55
CA LYS A 371 18.97 10.32 -1.35
C LYS A 371 18.82 11.17 -2.61
N GLU A 372 19.89 11.40 -3.36
CA GLU A 372 19.86 12.28 -4.54
C GLU A 372 19.04 11.63 -5.66
N LEU A 373 19.28 10.33 -5.95
CA LEU A 373 18.51 9.59 -6.95
C LEU A 373 17.02 9.52 -6.58
N THR A 374 16.70 9.22 -5.31
CA THR A 374 15.33 9.22 -4.81
C THR A 374 14.64 10.57 -5.02
N ASN A 375 15.32 11.69 -4.70
CA ASN A 375 14.71 13.01 -4.81
C ASN A 375 14.61 13.50 -6.26
N LEU A 376 15.58 13.18 -7.13
CA LEU A 376 15.48 13.46 -8.56
C LEU A 376 14.21 12.86 -9.18
N ILE A 377 13.92 11.59 -8.89
CA ILE A 377 12.72 10.91 -9.42
C ILE A 377 11.43 11.52 -8.85
N ASN A 378 11.43 11.90 -7.58
CA ASN A 378 10.21 12.31 -6.89
C ASN A 378 9.93 13.82 -6.98
N PHE A 379 10.95 14.65 -7.04
CA PHE A 379 10.82 16.11 -7.02
C PHE A 379 11.35 16.79 -8.29
N GLY A 380 12.17 16.08 -9.07
CA GLY A 380 12.87 16.66 -10.19
C GLY A 380 14.16 17.38 -9.76
N ILE A 381 14.51 18.45 -10.46
CA ILE A 381 15.75 19.21 -10.31
C ILE A 381 15.52 20.41 -9.38
N GLU A 382 16.34 20.51 -8.32
CA GLU A 382 16.35 21.67 -7.44
C GLU A 382 16.72 22.95 -8.20
N GLY A 383 16.05 24.05 -7.87
CA GLY A 383 16.18 25.33 -8.59
C GLY A 383 15.35 25.41 -9.87
N VAL A 384 14.86 24.29 -10.40
CA VAL A 384 14.01 24.23 -11.59
C VAL A 384 12.58 23.84 -11.22
N HIS A 385 12.39 22.68 -10.59
CA HIS A 385 11.05 22.12 -10.28
C HIS A 385 10.63 22.40 -8.84
N TYR A 386 11.58 22.58 -7.94
CA TYR A 386 11.37 22.92 -6.55
C TYR A 386 12.58 23.70 -5.98
N ASN A 387 12.39 24.33 -4.83
CA ASN A 387 13.46 24.86 -4.01
C ASN A 387 13.31 24.31 -2.59
N LEU A 388 14.40 24.12 -1.89
CA LEU A 388 14.36 23.83 -0.47
C LEU A 388 14.24 25.14 0.31
N ASP A 389 13.29 25.19 1.24
CA ASP A 389 13.22 26.28 2.22
C ASP A 389 14.31 26.14 3.31
N SER A 390 14.37 27.07 4.25
CA SER A 390 15.34 27.06 5.36
C SER A 390 15.23 25.84 6.28
N ASN A 391 14.12 25.09 6.22
CA ASN A 391 13.82 23.89 7.02
C ASN A 391 13.98 22.60 6.22
N GLY A 392 14.47 22.68 4.97
CA GLY A 392 14.65 21.53 4.08
C GLY A 392 13.35 20.97 3.50
N VAL A 393 12.28 21.80 3.45
CA VAL A 393 10.99 21.44 2.84
C VAL A 393 11.05 21.76 1.35
N ALA A 394 10.65 20.83 0.52
CA ALA A 394 10.60 21.03 -0.93
C ALA A 394 9.34 21.81 -1.32
N VAL A 395 9.55 23.07 -1.66
CA VAL A 395 8.53 24.00 -2.15
C VAL A 395 8.59 24.04 -3.67
N ARG A 396 7.51 23.66 -4.35
CA ARG A 396 7.46 23.63 -5.82
C ARG A 396 7.57 25.01 -6.42
N THR A 397 8.31 25.09 -7.51
CA THR A 397 8.27 26.26 -8.40
C THR A 397 6.92 26.32 -9.11
N VAL A 398 6.45 27.52 -9.43
CA VAL A 398 5.17 27.71 -10.14
C VAL A 398 5.44 28.45 -11.45
N PRO A 399 5.03 27.90 -12.60
CA PRO A 399 4.45 26.56 -12.79
C PRO A 399 5.53 25.46 -12.79
N SER A 400 5.35 24.40 -12.00
CA SER A 400 6.23 23.23 -12.10
C SER A 400 5.81 22.37 -13.29
N GLN A 401 6.78 21.98 -14.09
CA GLN A 401 6.60 21.13 -15.27
C GLN A 401 6.91 19.65 -14.99
N TYR A 402 7.27 19.34 -13.73
CA TYR A 402 7.50 17.98 -13.25
C TYR A 402 6.85 17.77 -11.89
N TYR A 403 6.00 16.76 -11.81
CA TYR A 403 5.32 16.34 -10.60
C TYR A 403 5.05 14.85 -10.62
N SER A 404 5.94 14.07 -10.05
CA SER A 404 5.79 12.62 -10.12
C SER A 404 4.70 12.07 -9.20
N ASN A 405 4.49 12.65 -8.03
CA ASN A 405 3.61 12.14 -6.96
C ASN A 405 3.88 10.66 -6.60
N LEU A 406 5.15 10.23 -6.71
CA LEU A 406 5.55 8.82 -6.55
C LEU A 406 6.29 8.54 -5.25
N LEU A 407 6.24 9.46 -4.28
CA LEU A 407 6.94 9.37 -2.99
C LEU A 407 6.73 8.02 -2.27
N TRP A 408 5.58 7.39 -2.45
CA TRP A 408 5.21 6.14 -1.83
C TRP A 408 5.54 4.91 -2.68
N MET A 409 5.80 5.08 -3.99
CA MET A 409 5.90 3.99 -4.94
C MET A 409 7.34 3.75 -5.43
N LEU A 410 8.15 4.79 -5.57
CA LEU A 410 9.47 4.69 -6.20
C LEU A 410 10.55 5.39 -5.37
N GLY A 411 11.66 4.69 -5.14
CA GLY A 411 12.76 5.14 -4.30
C GLY A 411 12.55 4.79 -2.82
N ASN A 412 12.90 5.71 -1.93
CA ASN A 412 12.86 5.52 -0.48
C ASN A 412 12.20 6.71 0.20
N ARG A 413 11.02 6.51 0.76
CA ARG A 413 10.24 7.58 1.41
C ARG A 413 10.99 8.24 2.58
N PHE A 414 11.83 7.50 3.27
CA PHE A 414 12.63 8.03 4.38
C PHE A 414 13.76 8.96 3.94
N LEU A 415 14.15 8.91 2.66
CA LEU A 415 15.17 9.77 2.06
C LEU A 415 14.59 10.96 1.29
N CYS A 416 13.25 10.98 1.09
CA CYS A 416 12.57 12.07 0.39
C CYS A 416 12.66 13.38 1.16
N HIS A 417 12.71 14.49 0.44
CA HIS A 417 12.43 15.80 1.02
C HIS A 417 11.02 15.83 1.60
N ARG A 418 10.83 16.62 2.64
CA ARG A 418 9.50 16.86 3.21
C ARG A 418 8.66 17.75 2.30
N LEU A 419 7.36 17.50 2.29
CA LEU A 419 6.38 18.39 1.67
C LEU A 419 5.95 19.50 2.64
N PRO A 420 5.46 20.65 2.14
CA PRO A 420 4.85 21.65 3.00
C PRO A 420 3.75 21.08 3.88
N GLY A 421 3.84 21.31 5.19
CA GLY A 421 2.90 20.80 6.19
C GLY A 421 3.28 19.44 6.80
N GLU A 422 4.29 18.74 6.28
CA GLU A 422 4.79 17.53 6.91
C GLU A 422 5.61 17.83 8.18
N PRO A 423 5.51 16.98 9.23
CA PRO A 423 6.29 17.12 10.45
C PRO A 423 7.81 17.11 10.20
N GLU A 424 8.57 17.83 11.04
CA GLU A 424 10.04 17.87 10.90
C GLU A 424 10.70 16.50 11.06
N ASN A 425 10.14 15.68 11.94
CA ASN A 425 10.61 14.33 12.26
C ASN A 425 9.82 13.23 11.55
N LEU A 426 9.37 13.48 10.31
CA LEU A 426 8.50 12.52 9.59
C LEU A 426 9.15 11.14 9.42
N SER A 427 10.46 11.09 9.14
CA SER A 427 11.17 9.82 8.98
C SER A 427 11.20 9.01 10.28
N GLU A 428 11.43 9.66 11.40
CA GLU A 428 11.37 9.04 12.73
C GLU A 428 9.95 8.58 13.06
N LEU A 429 8.95 9.41 12.78
CA LEU A 429 7.54 9.05 12.95
C LEU A 429 7.16 7.81 12.13
N TYR A 430 7.62 7.68 10.90
CA TYR A 430 7.37 6.50 10.08
C TYR A 430 8.08 5.26 10.61
N GLN A 431 9.32 5.40 11.13
CA GLN A 431 10.02 4.28 11.77
C GLN A 431 9.28 3.83 13.03
N GLU A 432 8.90 4.77 13.90
CA GLU A 432 8.10 4.49 15.09
C GLU A 432 6.75 3.88 14.73
N PHE A 433 6.11 4.38 13.68
CA PHE A 433 4.84 3.86 13.18
C PHE A 433 4.95 2.40 12.72
N ASN A 434 5.99 2.06 11.96
CA ASN A 434 6.26 0.68 11.56
C ASN A 434 6.58 -0.22 12.77
N ASN A 435 7.39 0.28 13.71
CA ASN A 435 7.86 -0.51 14.86
C ASN A 435 6.77 -0.74 15.91
N ASN A 436 5.87 0.22 16.10
CA ASN A 436 4.80 0.18 17.11
C ASN A 436 3.47 -0.36 16.57
N ALA A 437 3.37 -0.58 15.25
CA ALA A 437 2.17 -1.14 14.66
C ALA A 437 1.91 -2.56 15.18
N VAL A 438 0.64 -2.87 15.37
CA VAL A 438 0.21 -4.21 15.73
C VAL A 438 0.40 -5.12 14.52
N LYS A 439 1.25 -6.15 14.64
CA LYS A 439 1.34 -7.20 13.63
C LYS A 439 0.12 -8.11 13.76
N PHE A 440 -0.53 -8.39 12.64
CA PHE A 440 -1.58 -9.40 12.64
C PHE A 440 -0.99 -10.77 13.03
N PRO A 441 -1.69 -11.57 13.82
CA PRO A 441 -1.19 -12.91 14.19
C PRO A 441 -0.84 -13.80 13.00
N ASN A 442 -1.51 -13.58 11.87
CA ASN A 442 -1.26 -14.29 10.61
C ASN A 442 -0.20 -13.63 9.71
N PHE A 443 0.59 -12.67 10.20
CA PHE A 443 1.48 -11.85 9.37
C PHE A 443 2.45 -12.66 8.50
N GLY A 444 3.01 -13.74 9.00
CA GLY A 444 3.89 -14.65 8.24
C GLY A 444 3.15 -15.80 7.54
N PHE A 445 1.84 -15.92 7.72
CA PHE A 445 1.05 -16.93 7.04
C PHE A 445 0.79 -16.49 5.60
N GLN A 446 1.08 -17.38 4.68
CA GLN A 446 0.91 -17.13 3.25
C GLN A 446 -0.14 -18.06 2.67
N GLU A 447 -0.64 -17.70 1.49
CA GLU A 447 -1.59 -18.56 0.77
C GLU A 447 -1.06 -19.99 0.67
N PRO A 448 -1.86 -21.00 1.05
CA PRO A 448 -1.45 -22.38 0.97
C PRO A 448 -1.05 -22.82 -0.44
N GLY A 449 -0.06 -23.71 -0.54
CA GLY A 449 0.35 -24.28 -1.81
C GLY A 449 -0.72 -25.18 -2.43
N GLU A 450 -0.59 -25.53 -3.70
CA GLU A 450 -1.57 -26.27 -4.50
C GLU A 450 -2.04 -27.59 -3.86
N GLU A 451 -1.14 -28.32 -3.18
CA GLU A 451 -1.50 -29.60 -2.53
C GLU A 451 -2.55 -29.40 -1.42
N ALA A 452 -2.51 -28.27 -0.72
CA ALA A 452 -3.49 -27.95 0.33
C ALA A 452 -4.92 -27.79 -0.24
N TRP A 453 -5.03 -27.43 -1.50
CA TRP A 453 -6.29 -27.17 -2.20
C TRP A 453 -6.82 -28.39 -2.94
N LYS A 454 -6.19 -29.54 -2.84
CA LYS A 454 -6.60 -30.75 -3.53
C LYS A 454 -8.05 -31.13 -3.20
N GLY A 455 -8.88 -31.23 -4.23
CA GLY A 455 -10.31 -31.49 -4.11
C GLY A 455 -11.19 -30.28 -3.84
N VAL A 456 -10.63 -29.05 -3.87
CA VAL A 456 -11.36 -27.78 -3.77
C VAL A 456 -11.30 -27.05 -5.10
N ASP A 457 -12.45 -26.75 -5.68
CA ASP A 457 -12.54 -26.00 -6.94
C ASP A 457 -12.42 -24.51 -6.70
N ARG A 458 -11.14 -24.04 -6.59
CA ARG A 458 -10.81 -22.64 -6.37
C ARG A 458 -11.18 -21.74 -7.55
N ASP A 459 -11.08 -22.25 -8.77
CA ASP A 459 -11.34 -21.46 -9.97
C ASP A 459 -12.83 -21.15 -10.10
N MET A 460 -13.67 -22.13 -9.81
CA MET A 460 -15.12 -21.89 -9.70
C MET A 460 -15.42 -20.85 -8.62
N TYR A 461 -14.83 -21.00 -7.43
CA TYR A 461 -15.05 -20.05 -6.33
C TYR A 461 -14.59 -18.63 -6.70
N LYS A 462 -13.38 -18.46 -7.25
CA LYS A 462 -12.86 -17.17 -7.72
C LYS A 462 -13.73 -16.56 -8.83
N GLY A 463 -14.22 -17.38 -9.74
CA GLY A 463 -15.16 -16.94 -10.78
C GLY A 463 -16.47 -16.40 -10.20
N VAL A 464 -17.03 -17.07 -9.19
CA VAL A 464 -18.22 -16.59 -8.47
C VAL A 464 -17.94 -15.28 -7.74
N LEU A 465 -16.81 -15.17 -7.02
CA LEU A 465 -16.40 -13.93 -6.35
C LEU A 465 -16.29 -12.76 -7.33
N GLY A 466 -15.62 -12.96 -8.45
CA GLY A 466 -15.48 -11.93 -9.49
C GLY A 466 -16.83 -11.43 -10.00
N ALA A 467 -17.74 -12.37 -10.30
CA ALA A 467 -19.09 -12.05 -10.75
C ALA A 467 -19.91 -11.30 -9.68
N LEU A 468 -19.80 -11.71 -8.41
CA LEU A 468 -20.50 -11.05 -7.30
C LEU A 468 -19.97 -9.63 -7.06
N ARG A 469 -18.65 -9.44 -7.10
CA ARG A 469 -18.02 -8.12 -6.99
C ARG A 469 -18.50 -7.18 -8.09
N THR A 470 -18.41 -7.64 -9.34
CA THR A 470 -18.87 -6.85 -10.48
C THR A 470 -20.35 -6.44 -10.35
N GLN A 471 -21.18 -7.33 -9.83
CA GLN A 471 -22.63 -7.10 -9.74
C GLN A 471 -23.04 -6.26 -8.52
N TYR A 472 -22.43 -6.48 -7.35
CA TYR A 472 -22.97 -6.00 -6.08
C TYR A 472 -22.07 -5.04 -5.31
N GLN A 473 -20.76 -4.99 -5.60
CA GLN A 473 -19.82 -4.17 -4.82
C GLN A 473 -20.31 -2.73 -4.66
N ARG A 474 -20.71 -2.11 -5.77
CA ARG A 474 -21.19 -0.73 -5.73
C ARG A 474 -22.45 -0.56 -4.86
N SER A 475 -23.39 -1.48 -4.95
CA SER A 475 -24.63 -1.42 -4.14
C SER A 475 -24.34 -1.58 -2.64
N ILE A 476 -23.34 -2.38 -2.30
CA ILE A 476 -22.86 -2.57 -0.93
C ILE A 476 -22.24 -1.26 -0.42
N GLU A 477 -21.34 -0.65 -1.18
CA GLU A 477 -20.60 0.55 -0.80
C GLU A 477 -21.51 1.76 -0.58
N ILE A 478 -22.52 1.95 -1.45
CA ILE A 478 -23.43 3.10 -1.36
C ILE A 478 -24.69 2.84 -0.51
N GLY A 479 -24.87 1.61 0.00
CA GLY A 479 -25.99 1.27 0.86
C GLY A 479 -27.33 1.01 0.13
N THR A 480 -27.28 0.63 -1.16
CA THR A 480 -28.49 0.29 -1.95
C THR A 480 -28.72 -1.21 -2.10
N LEU A 481 -27.89 -2.05 -1.50
CA LEU A 481 -28.05 -3.49 -1.55
C LEU A 481 -29.37 -3.91 -0.90
N SER A 482 -30.24 -4.64 -1.63
CA SER A 482 -31.48 -5.16 -1.07
C SER A 482 -31.27 -6.45 -0.26
N ASP A 483 -32.29 -6.87 0.52
CA ASP A 483 -32.24 -8.17 1.22
C ASP A 483 -32.22 -9.34 0.24
N ALA A 484 -32.88 -9.19 -0.92
CA ALA A 484 -32.84 -10.19 -1.97
C ALA A 484 -31.43 -10.33 -2.58
N ASP A 485 -30.73 -9.20 -2.79
CA ASP A 485 -29.35 -9.21 -3.28
C ASP A 485 -28.39 -9.83 -2.26
N LEU A 486 -28.54 -9.49 -0.97
CA LEU A 486 -27.76 -10.10 0.11
C LEU A 486 -27.98 -11.61 0.18
N ALA A 487 -29.23 -12.05 0.05
CA ALA A 487 -29.57 -13.47 0.00
C ALA A 487 -28.97 -14.16 -1.25
N ASP A 488 -28.95 -13.48 -2.42
CA ASP A 488 -28.32 -14.00 -3.64
C ASP A 488 -26.80 -14.15 -3.48
N ILE A 489 -26.13 -13.15 -2.91
CA ILE A 489 -24.69 -13.23 -2.60
C ILE A 489 -24.40 -14.46 -1.76
N ARG A 490 -25.08 -14.61 -0.63
CA ARG A 490 -24.86 -15.72 0.31
C ARG A 490 -25.20 -17.08 -0.30
N ARG A 491 -26.27 -17.17 -1.07
CA ARG A 491 -26.66 -18.39 -1.79
C ARG A 491 -25.58 -18.82 -2.79
N ARG A 492 -25.07 -17.90 -3.61
CA ARG A 492 -24.05 -18.19 -4.64
C ARG A 492 -22.72 -18.57 -4.02
N LEU A 493 -22.27 -17.91 -2.95
CA LEU A 493 -21.08 -18.28 -2.19
C LEU A 493 -21.23 -19.68 -1.56
N THR A 494 -22.42 -20.01 -1.02
CA THR A 494 -22.71 -21.35 -0.49
C THR A 494 -22.65 -22.41 -1.60
N GLN A 495 -23.20 -22.13 -2.77
CA GLN A 495 -23.14 -23.03 -3.92
C GLN A 495 -21.70 -23.19 -4.46
N ALA A 496 -20.86 -22.20 -4.28
CA ALA A 496 -19.44 -22.26 -4.60
C ALA A 496 -18.56 -22.87 -3.47
N ASN A 497 -19.19 -23.44 -2.44
CA ASN A 497 -18.55 -24.15 -1.33
C ASN A 497 -17.52 -23.28 -0.57
N TYR A 498 -17.84 -22.01 -0.24
CA TYR A 498 -16.96 -21.12 0.52
C TYR A 498 -16.44 -21.77 1.83
N GLN A 499 -17.25 -22.65 2.46
CA GLN A 499 -16.86 -23.36 3.68
C GLN A 499 -15.62 -24.25 3.48
N GLN A 500 -15.41 -24.80 2.28
CA GLN A 500 -14.21 -25.56 1.97
C GLN A 500 -12.97 -24.63 1.90
N ILE A 501 -13.14 -23.42 1.39
CA ILE A 501 -12.07 -22.39 1.38
C ILE A 501 -11.68 -22.06 2.81
N ASP A 502 -12.67 -21.68 3.66
CA ASP A 502 -12.45 -21.39 5.08
C ASP A 502 -11.76 -22.55 5.81
N ALA A 503 -12.22 -23.78 5.55
CA ALA A 503 -11.66 -24.97 6.19
C ALA A 503 -10.19 -25.22 5.81
N VAL A 504 -9.83 -25.03 4.54
CA VAL A 504 -8.42 -25.17 4.10
C VAL A 504 -7.56 -24.08 4.74
N LEU A 505 -7.98 -22.81 4.67
CA LEU A 505 -7.23 -21.71 5.27
C LEU A 505 -7.02 -21.92 6.76
N ASN A 506 -8.05 -22.29 7.50
CA ASN A 506 -7.95 -22.54 8.95
C ASN A 506 -7.06 -23.74 9.30
N ARG A 507 -7.11 -24.82 8.52
CA ARG A 507 -6.24 -25.98 8.70
C ARG A 507 -4.76 -25.61 8.51
N GLU A 508 -4.45 -24.93 7.42
CA GLU A 508 -3.08 -24.55 7.09
C GLU A 508 -2.55 -23.47 8.04
N TYR A 509 -3.41 -22.54 8.47
CA TYR A 509 -3.06 -21.54 9.48
C TYR A 509 -2.77 -22.18 10.85
N ALA A 510 -3.55 -23.18 11.26
CA ALA A 510 -3.28 -23.94 12.48
C ALA A 510 -1.92 -24.67 12.41
N ALA A 511 -1.58 -25.27 11.25
CA ALA A 511 -0.29 -25.89 11.02
C ALA A 511 0.87 -24.88 11.07
N TYR A 512 0.68 -23.68 10.48
CA TYR A 512 1.63 -22.57 10.54
C TYR A 512 1.90 -22.14 12.00
N LYS A 513 0.85 -21.95 12.80
CA LYS A 513 1.01 -21.61 14.23
C LYS A 513 1.81 -22.66 14.99
N GLY A 514 1.47 -23.92 14.83
CA GLY A 514 2.18 -25.02 15.49
C GLY A 514 3.65 -25.17 15.07
N SER A 515 4.03 -24.73 13.86
CA SER A 515 5.42 -24.72 13.41
C SER A 515 6.26 -23.57 13.99
N ASN A 516 5.63 -22.49 14.42
CA ASN A 516 6.29 -21.30 14.97
C ASN A 516 6.38 -21.32 16.52
N GLU A 517 5.69 -22.25 17.18
CA GLU A 517 5.74 -22.43 18.64
C GLU A 517 6.84 -23.42 19.08
N ASN A 518 7.50 -24.11 18.15
CA ASN A 518 8.61 -25.03 18.39
C ASN A 518 9.95 -24.43 17.93
#